data_fddcdd7303045b16af2a3d7235554e92
#
_entry.id   fddcdd7303045b16af2a3d7235554e92
#
_cell.length_a   1.000
_cell.length_b   1.000
_cell.length_c   1.000
_cell.angle_alpha   90.00
_cell.angle_beta   90.00
_cell.angle_gamma   90.00
#
_symmetry.space_group_name_H-M   'P 1'
#
loop_
_entity.id
_entity.type
_entity.pdbx_description
1 polymer ?
#
loop_
_entity_poly.entity_id
_entity_poly.type
_entity_poly.pdbx_seq_one_letter_code
_entity_poly.pdbx_strand_id
1 'polypeptide(L)'
;MEKLHFKEMGSGQKIVIIHGLLGSSDNWITIGKKLSENFHVYLVDLINHGNSPHTEIFNYFRMADDLYNFFHFNNINKAHLIAHSMGGKVAMKFADIYQNHIDKLIIVDIVNKGYPTNRFNYIFNALKNIKTKNIKSRKDADQHFSNYINNLSERNFLLKNLK
;
A
#
# COMPACT_ATOMS: atom_id res chain seq x y z
N MET A 1 -5.56 11.34 15.85
CA MET A 1 -5.65 10.59 14.56
C MET A 1 -4.35 10.81 13.81
N GLU A 2 -3.75 9.75 13.34
CA GLU A 2 -2.47 9.81 12.64
C GLU A 2 -2.72 10.15 11.17
N LYS A 3 -1.86 11.01 10.58
CA LYS A 3 -1.98 11.40 9.18
C LYS A 3 -1.22 10.41 8.33
N LEU A 4 -1.88 9.84 7.32
CA LEU A 4 -1.22 9.01 6.32
C LEU A 4 -0.30 9.86 5.45
N HIS A 5 0.89 9.33 5.15
CA HIS A 5 1.79 9.90 4.18
C HIS A 5 1.25 9.64 2.76
N PHE A 6 1.47 10.59 1.87
CA PHE A 6 1.09 10.46 0.46
C PHE A 6 1.98 11.29 -0.45
N LYS A 7 1.92 10.98 -1.72
CA LYS A 7 2.45 11.81 -2.81
C LYS A 7 1.29 12.26 -3.66
N GLU A 8 1.31 13.52 -4.10
CA GLU A 8 0.27 14.03 -5.00
C GLU A 8 0.88 14.60 -6.27
N MET A 9 0.12 14.57 -7.36
CA MET A 9 0.53 15.07 -8.66
C MET A 9 -0.68 15.31 -9.56
N GLY A 10 -0.52 16.26 -10.51
CA GLY A 10 -1.58 16.63 -11.44
C GLY A 10 -2.67 17.51 -10.81
N SER A 11 -3.78 17.66 -11.50
CA SER A 11 -4.94 18.46 -11.09
C SER A 11 -6.23 17.92 -11.71
N GLY A 12 -7.39 18.42 -11.25
CA GLY A 12 -8.70 18.01 -11.77
C GLY A 12 -9.39 16.96 -10.92
N GLN A 13 -10.06 15.98 -11.56
CA GLN A 13 -10.80 14.93 -10.86
C GLN A 13 -9.84 14.05 -10.03
N LYS A 14 -10.21 13.79 -8.79
CA LYS A 14 -9.33 13.13 -7.82
C LYS A 14 -9.32 11.61 -8.01
N ILE A 15 -8.10 11.04 -8.00
CA ILE A 15 -7.86 9.59 -7.93
C ILE A 15 -7.00 9.32 -6.69
N VAL A 16 -7.40 8.36 -5.88
CA VAL A 16 -6.62 7.84 -4.76
C VAL A 16 -6.16 6.43 -5.08
N ILE A 17 -4.84 6.19 -5.06
CA ILE A 17 -4.23 4.89 -5.34
C ILE A 17 -3.68 4.29 -4.07
N ILE A 18 -4.04 3.02 -3.81
CA ILE A 18 -3.72 2.29 -2.59
C ILE A 18 -2.92 1.04 -2.94
N HIS A 19 -1.73 0.93 -2.36
CA HIS A 19 -0.79 -0.18 -2.58
C HIS A 19 -1.20 -1.47 -1.85
N GLY A 20 -0.52 -2.57 -2.15
CA GLY A 20 -0.66 -3.87 -1.48
C GLY A 20 0.24 -4.03 -0.26
N LEU A 21 0.16 -5.20 0.39
CA LEU A 21 0.99 -5.58 1.53
C LEU A 21 2.48 -5.41 1.21
N LEU A 22 3.25 -4.85 2.15
CA LEU A 22 4.69 -4.53 2.03
C LEU A 22 5.01 -3.58 0.86
N GLY A 23 4.01 -2.93 0.29
CA GLY A 23 4.17 -1.89 -0.72
C GLY A 23 4.18 -0.48 -0.13
N SER A 24 4.28 0.50 -1.01
CA SER A 24 4.17 1.93 -0.69
C SER A 24 3.74 2.73 -1.91
N SER A 25 3.55 4.03 -1.73
CA SER A 25 3.31 5.00 -2.81
C SER A 25 4.37 4.93 -3.92
N ASP A 26 5.62 4.55 -3.59
CA ASP A 26 6.71 4.40 -4.56
C ASP A 26 6.44 3.34 -5.64
N ASN A 27 5.65 2.34 -5.33
CA ASN A 27 5.29 1.29 -6.30
C ASN A 27 4.40 1.82 -7.43
N TRP A 28 3.73 2.95 -7.20
CA TRP A 28 2.71 3.50 -8.09
C TRP A 28 3.13 4.78 -8.81
N ILE A 29 4.36 5.27 -8.61
CA ILE A 29 4.84 6.55 -9.18
C ILE A 29 4.70 6.58 -10.70
N THR A 30 5.07 5.52 -11.41
CA THR A 30 5.01 5.49 -12.88
C THR A 30 3.56 5.60 -13.39
N ILE A 31 2.65 4.84 -12.78
CA ILE A 31 1.22 4.88 -13.12
C ILE A 31 0.62 6.22 -12.69
N GLY A 32 0.98 6.70 -11.50
CA GLY A 32 0.53 7.99 -10.99
C GLY A 32 0.90 9.15 -11.92
N LYS A 33 2.14 9.19 -12.40
CA LYS A 33 2.60 10.19 -13.38
C LYS A 33 1.79 10.15 -14.67
N LYS A 34 1.47 8.94 -15.18
CA LYS A 34 0.67 8.82 -16.40
C LYS A 34 -0.77 9.30 -16.19
N LEU A 35 -1.38 8.94 -15.05
CA LEU A 35 -2.73 9.39 -14.71
C LEU A 35 -2.78 10.89 -14.41
N SER A 36 -1.72 11.47 -13.88
CA SER A 36 -1.66 12.89 -13.53
C SER A 36 -1.67 13.84 -14.73
N GLU A 37 -1.55 13.32 -15.95
CA GLU A 37 -1.77 14.09 -17.18
C GLU A 37 -3.23 14.60 -17.28
N ASN A 38 -4.19 13.90 -16.65
CA ASN A 38 -5.63 14.20 -16.76
C ASN A 38 -6.37 14.24 -15.40
N PHE A 39 -5.70 13.85 -14.30
CA PHE A 39 -6.31 13.70 -12.98
C PHE A 39 -5.43 14.28 -11.88
N HIS A 40 -6.04 14.63 -10.76
CA HIS A 40 -5.34 14.89 -9.51
C HIS A 40 -5.15 13.55 -8.76
N VAL A 41 -3.92 13.05 -8.73
CA VAL A 41 -3.60 11.72 -8.22
C VAL A 41 -2.96 11.79 -6.85
N TYR A 42 -3.48 11.01 -5.91
CA TYR A 42 -2.92 10.78 -4.58
C TYR A 42 -2.42 9.34 -4.48
N LEU A 43 -1.13 9.14 -4.22
CA LEU A 43 -0.52 7.85 -3.93
C LEU A 43 -0.36 7.74 -2.42
N VAL A 44 -1.16 6.92 -1.76
CA VAL A 44 -1.25 6.88 -0.30
C VAL A 44 -0.45 5.72 0.26
N ASP A 45 0.37 5.99 1.29
CA ASP A 45 0.97 4.96 2.13
C ASP A 45 -0.04 4.57 3.23
N LEU A 46 -0.47 3.32 3.27
CA LEU A 46 -1.31 2.82 4.36
C LEU A 46 -0.54 2.79 5.69
N ILE A 47 -1.28 2.77 6.81
CA ILE A 47 -0.67 2.59 8.14
C ILE A 47 0.28 1.38 8.15
N ASN A 48 1.38 1.46 8.87
CA ASN A 48 2.46 0.47 8.94
C ASN A 48 3.22 0.25 7.61
N HIS A 49 3.04 1.11 6.60
CA HIS A 49 3.73 1.03 5.31
C HIS A 49 4.35 2.37 4.91
N GLY A 50 5.38 2.28 4.08
CA GLY A 50 6.04 3.45 3.47
C GLY A 50 6.57 4.44 4.51
N ASN A 51 6.07 5.68 4.46
CA ASN A 51 6.38 6.74 5.40
C ASN A 51 5.20 7.07 6.33
N SER A 52 4.13 6.29 6.29
CA SER A 52 3.01 6.42 7.22
C SER A 52 3.35 5.93 8.62
N PRO A 53 2.67 6.44 9.66
CA PRO A 53 2.88 6.03 11.04
C PRO A 53 2.71 4.53 11.25
N HIS A 54 3.35 4.03 12.32
CA HIS A 54 3.22 2.65 12.78
C HIS A 54 2.29 2.56 14.00
N THR A 55 1.46 1.52 14.02
CA THR A 55 0.52 1.22 15.12
C THR A 55 0.42 -0.28 15.35
N GLU A 56 0.03 -0.67 16.55
CA GLU A 56 -0.27 -2.07 16.89
C GLU A 56 -1.61 -2.54 16.33
N ILE A 57 -2.56 -1.61 16.14
CA ILE A 57 -3.88 -1.92 15.59
C ILE A 57 -3.80 -1.97 14.08
N PHE A 58 -3.79 -3.20 13.54
CA PHE A 58 -3.67 -3.47 12.11
C PHE A 58 -4.80 -4.36 11.62
N ASN A 59 -5.87 -3.77 11.10
CA ASN A 59 -7.01 -4.46 10.51
C ASN A 59 -7.69 -3.58 9.44
N TYR A 60 -8.56 -4.18 8.64
CA TYR A 60 -9.21 -3.48 7.53
C TYR A 60 -10.18 -2.36 7.96
N PHE A 61 -10.79 -2.46 9.14
CA PHE A 61 -11.64 -1.39 9.67
C PHE A 61 -10.80 -0.15 9.97
N ARG A 62 -9.71 -0.33 10.74
CA ARG A 62 -8.80 0.77 11.07
C ARG A 62 -8.22 1.42 9.80
N MET A 63 -7.79 0.63 8.82
CA MET A 63 -7.24 1.17 7.57
C MET A 63 -8.29 1.94 6.76
N ALA A 64 -9.55 1.50 6.76
CA ALA A 64 -10.64 2.21 6.10
C ALA A 64 -10.94 3.54 6.81
N ASP A 65 -10.93 3.57 8.13
CA ASP A 65 -11.11 4.79 8.92
C ASP A 65 -9.93 5.76 8.73
N ASP A 66 -8.70 5.27 8.67
CA ASP A 66 -7.52 6.09 8.38
C ASP A 66 -7.61 6.69 6.96
N LEU A 67 -8.11 5.93 5.98
CA LEU A 67 -8.35 6.42 4.64
C LEU A 67 -9.47 7.48 4.62
N TYR A 68 -10.54 7.30 5.39
CA TYR A 68 -11.59 8.32 5.54
C TYR A 68 -11.03 9.61 6.14
N ASN A 69 -10.20 9.51 7.17
CA ASN A 69 -9.53 10.66 7.76
C ASN A 69 -8.59 11.35 6.75
N PHE A 70 -7.88 10.57 5.92
CA PHE A 70 -7.08 11.10 4.81
C PHE A 70 -7.93 11.92 3.84
N PHE A 71 -9.12 11.44 3.45
CA PHE A 71 -10.07 12.20 2.62
C PHE A 71 -10.47 13.51 3.28
N HIS A 72 -10.82 13.45 4.55
CA HIS A 72 -11.25 14.63 5.31
C HIS A 72 -10.14 15.67 5.43
N PHE A 73 -8.91 15.28 5.82
CA PHE A 73 -7.78 16.19 5.98
C PHE A 73 -7.33 16.85 4.67
N ASN A 74 -7.57 16.19 3.53
CA ASN A 74 -7.17 16.71 2.22
C ASN A 74 -8.35 17.31 1.43
N ASN A 75 -9.50 17.57 2.07
CA ASN A 75 -10.71 18.12 1.45
C ASN A 75 -11.14 17.32 0.20
N ILE A 76 -11.08 15.98 0.31
CA ILE A 76 -11.52 15.07 -0.73
C ILE A 76 -12.95 14.65 -0.43
N ASN A 77 -13.94 15.32 -1.03
CA ASN A 77 -15.32 14.92 -0.85
C ASN A 77 -15.61 13.59 -1.54
N LYS A 78 -15.05 13.40 -2.75
CA LYS A 78 -15.28 12.23 -3.58
C LYS A 78 -14.10 11.99 -4.52
N ALA A 79 -13.73 10.72 -4.74
CA ALA A 79 -12.63 10.35 -5.64
C ALA A 79 -12.85 8.99 -6.30
N HIS A 80 -12.15 8.72 -7.40
CA HIS A 80 -11.93 7.37 -7.87
C HIS A 80 -10.91 6.67 -6.95
N LEU A 81 -11.15 5.40 -6.64
CA LEU A 81 -10.20 4.55 -5.91
C LEU A 81 -9.62 3.50 -6.85
N ILE A 82 -8.29 3.38 -6.87
CA ILE A 82 -7.55 2.28 -7.50
C ILE A 82 -6.80 1.57 -6.39
N ALA A 83 -7.06 0.29 -6.17
CA ALA A 83 -6.54 -0.39 -5.00
C ALA A 83 -6.07 -1.82 -5.32
N HIS A 84 -4.83 -2.13 -4.94
CA HIS A 84 -4.17 -3.38 -5.26
C HIS A 84 -4.10 -4.31 -4.05
N SER A 85 -4.42 -5.59 -4.24
CA SER A 85 -4.21 -6.67 -3.27
C SER A 85 -4.78 -6.33 -1.88
N MET A 86 -3.97 -6.23 -0.82
CA MET A 86 -4.40 -5.81 0.52
C MET A 86 -5.12 -4.45 0.49
N GLY A 87 -4.58 -3.48 -0.25
CA GLY A 87 -5.24 -2.18 -0.45
C GLY A 87 -6.63 -2.32 -1.09
N GLY A 88 -6.82 -3.32 -1.96
CA GLY A 88 -8.14 -3.67 -2.51
C GLY A 88 -9.14 -4.11 -1.42
N LYS A 89 -8.70 -4.87 -0.42
CA LYS A 89 -9.53 -5.23 0.75
C LYS A 89 -9.88 -4.00 1.59
N VAL A 90 -8.91 -3.08 1.78
CA VAL A 90 -9.15 -1.79 2.45
C VAL A 90 -10.19 -0.97 1.68
N ALA A 91 -10.04 -0.86 0.36
CA ALA A 91 -10.97 -0.11 -0.49
C ALA A 91 -12.37 -0.73 -0.52
N MET A 92 -12.49 -2.08 -0.49
CA MET A 92 -13.79 -2.76 -0.34
C MET A 92 -14.43 -2.44 1.01
N LYS A 93 -13.64 -2.44 2.12
CA LYS A 93 -14.15 -2.07 3.44
C LYS A 93 -14.51 -0.58 3.51
N PHE A 94 -13.73 0.28 2.88
CA PHE A 94 -14.06 1.71 2.74
C PHE A 94 -15.36 1.91 1.96
N ALA A 95 -15.58 1.15 0.88
CA ALA A 95 -16.82 1.21 0.10
C ALA A 95 -18.06 0.74 0.89
N ASP A 96 -17.89 -0.25 1.75
CA ASP A 96 -18.93 -0.76 2.65
C ASP A 96 -19.40 0.31 3.65
N ILE A 97 -18.47 1.12 4.19
CA ILE A 97 -18.77 2.09 5.25
C ILE A 97 -18.98 3.51 4.70
N TYR A 98 -18.17 3.91 3.72
CA TYR A 98 -18.04 5.29 3.24
C TYR A 98 -18.34 5.43 1.74
N GLN A 99 -19.30 4.68 1.21
CA GLN A 99 -19.63 4.61 -0.23
C GLN A 99 -19.86 5.97 -0.90
N ASN A 100 -20.38 6.96 -0.17
CA ASN A 100 -20.65 8.30 -0.70
C ASN A 100 -19.39 9.07 -1.11
N HIS A 101 -18.21 8.62 -0.66
CA HIS A 101 -16.92 9.21 -1.00
C HIS A 101 -16.26 8.58 -2.25
N ILE A 102 -16.94 7.62 -2.91
CA ILE A 102 -16.39 6.91 -4.06
C ILE A 102 -17.16 7.23 -5.33
N ASP A 103 -16.45 7.68 -6.37
CA ASP A 103 -17.01 7.79 -7.72
C ASP A 103 -16.94 6.46 -8.46
N LYS A 104 -15.75 5.87 -8.54
CA LYS A 104 -15.47 4.56 -9.16
C LYS A 104 -14.48 3.79 -8.30
N LEU A 105 -14.66 2.49 -8.22
CA LEU A 105 -13.78 1.59 -7.50
C LEU A 105 -13.15 0.60 -8.48
N ILE A 106 -11.82 0.63 -8.59
CA ILE A 106 -11.03 -0.27 -9.42
C ILE A 106 -10.19 -1.14 -8.48
N ILE A 107 -10.50 -2.43 -8.45
CA ILE A 107 -9.81 -3.42 -7.64
C ILE A 107 -8.85 -4.21 -8.54
N VAL A 108 -7.58 -4.25 -8.15
CA VAL A 108 -6.50 -4.89 -8.90
C VAL A 108 -5.98 -6.10 -8.14
N ASP A 109 -5.99 -7.26 -8.81
CA ASP A 109 -5.41 -8.54 -8.35
C ASP A 109 -5.88 -9.03 -6.98
N ILE A 110 -7.16 -8.83 -6.66
CA ILE A 110 -7.78 -9.35 -5.44
C ILE A 110 -9.31 -9.45 -5.62
N VAL A 111 -9.94 -10.37 -4.92
CA VAL A 111 -11.40 -10.50 -4.87
C VAL A 111 -11.90 -10.56 -3.44
N ASN A 112 -13.22 -10.39 -3.24
CA ASN A 112 -13.85 -10.45 -1.92
C ASN A 112 -14.06 -11.90 -1.45
N LYS A 113 -12.94 -12.57 -1.13
CA LYS A 113 -12.93 -13.92 -0.49
C LYS A 113 -11.85 -14.01 0.57
N GLY A 114 -11.94 -15.02 1.44
CA GLY A 114 -10.84 -15.39 2.34
C GLY A 114 -9.64 -15.92 1.56
N TYR A 115 -8.45 -15.68 2.08
CA TYR A 115 -7.19 -16.25 1.57
C TYR A 115 -6.50 -17.03 2.69
N PRO A 116 -5.77 -18.11 2.38
CA PRO A 116 -5.02 -18.86 3.37
C PRO A 116 -4.03 -17.94 4.13
N THR A 117 -4.01 -18.03 5.45
CA THR A 117 -3.17 -17.21 6.31
C THR A 117 -1.67 -17.50 6.15
N ASN A 118 -1.32 -18.69 5.65
CA ASN A 118 0.07 -19.14 5.45
C ASN A 118 0.67 -18.73 4.11
N ARG A 119 -0.11 -18.09 3.22
CA ARG A 119 0.33 -17.75 1.84
C ARG A 119 1.67 -17.00 1.77
N PHE A 120 1.96 -16.18 2.76
CA PHE A 120 3.16 -15.33 2.79
C PHE A 120 4.14 -15.71 3.90
N ASN A 121 4.00 -16.93 4.50
CA ASN A 121 4.88 -17.33 5.60
C ASN A 121 6.36 -17.30 5.24
N TYR A 122 6.73 -17.66 4.02
CA TYR A 122 8.10 -17.61 3.54
C TYR A 122 8.66 -16.17 3.56
N ILE A 123 7.87 -15.18 3.16
CA ILE A 123 8.25 -13.75 3.21
C ILE A 123 8.39 -13.29 4.67
N PHE A 124 7.41 -13.61 5.53
CA PHE A 124 7.48 -13.24 6.94
C PHE A 124 8.63 -13.94 7.67
N ASN A 125 8.97 -15.18 7.32
CA ASN A 125 10.13 -15.86 7.85
C ASN A 125 11.43 -15.18 7.41
N ALA A 126 11.53 -14.77 6.15
CA ALA A 126 12.67 -14.01 5.65
C ALA A 126 12.84 -12.69 6.42
N LEU A 127 11.74 -11.95 6.63
CA LEU A 127 11.74 -10.67 7.34
C LEU A 127 12.06 -10.84 8.85
N LYS A 128 11.52 -11.86 9.51
CA LYS A 128 11.75 -12.11 10.93
C LYS A 128 13.20 -12.55 11.22
N ASN A 129 13.81 -13.27 10.29
CA ASN A 129 15.16 -13.82 10.47
C ASN A 129 16.28 -12.89 9.98
N ILE A 130 15.94 -11.74 9.41
CA ILE A 130 16.94 -10.77 8.96
C ILE A 130 17.66 -10.15 10.17
N LYS A 131 18.97 -10.34 10.24
CA LYS A 131 19.80 -9.70 11.25
C LYS A 131 20.27 -8.35 10.71
N THR A 132 19.51 -7.30 10.96
CA THR A 132 19.75 -5.96 10.40
C THR A 132 21.17 -5.44 10.68
N LYS A 133 21.77 -5.79 11.83
CA LYS A 133 23.16 -5.44 12.16
C LYS A 133 24.19 -5.99 11.16
N ASN A 134 23.86 -7.06 10.43
CA ASN A 134 24.75 -7.70 9.46
C ASN A 134 24.50 -7.19 8.02
N ILE A 135 23.44 -6.43 7.81
CA ILE A 135 23.06 -5.89 6.49
C ILE A 135 23.72 -4.52 6.33
N LYS A 136 24.73 -4.45 5.50
CA LYS A 136 25.47 -3.21 5.18
C LYS A 136 25.15 -2.67 3.80
N SER A 137 24.51 -3.49 2.97
CA SER A 137 24.19 -3.14 1.59
C SER A 137 22.90 -3.81 1.14
N ARG A 138 22.32 -3.28 0.06
CA ARG A 138 21.18 -3.91 -0.62
C ARG A 138 21.50 -5.31 -1.13
N LYS A 139 22.77 -5.57 -1.49
CA LYS A 139 23.25 -6.89 -1.92
C LYS A 139 23.21 -7.90 -0.77
N ASP A 140 23.63 -7.50 0.43
CA ASP A 140 23.57 -8.37 1.62
C ASP A 140 22.14 -8.78 1.95
N ALA A 141 21.22 -7.82 1.85
CA ALA A 141 19.79 -8.08 2.04
C ALA A 141 19.23 -9.02 0.97
N ASP A 142 19.57 -8.83 -0.32
CA ASP A 142 19.14 -9.73 -1.39
C ASP A 142 19.67 -11.16 -1.17
N GLN A 143 20.92 -11.29 -0.76
CA GLN A 143 21.51 -12.59 -0.42
C GLN A 143 20.79 -13.25 0.76
N HIS A 144 20.42 -12.49 1.80
CA HIS A 144 19.61 -13.03 2.90
C HIS A 144 18.25 -13.50 2.39
N PHE A 145 17.53 -12.67 1.61
CA PHE A 145 16.22 -13.01 1.08
C PHE A 145 16.26 -14.20 0.11
N SER A 146 17.34 -14.40 -0.65
CA SER A 146 17.47 -15.52 -1.59
C SER A 146 17.41 -16.91 -0.92
N ASN A 147 17.72 -17.00 0.38
CA ASN A 147 17.58 -18.23 1.16
C ASN A 147 16.12 -18.63 1.43
N TYR A 148 15.15 -17.70 1.25
CA TYR A 148 13.73 -17.89 1.55
C TYR A 148 12.84 -17.69 0.31
N ILE A 149 13.28 -16.87 -0.64
CA ILE A 149 12.49 -16.37 -1.75
C ILE A 149 13.25 -16.57 -3.06
N ASN A 150 12.80 -17.52 -3.87
CA ASN A 150 13.46 -17.83 -5.17
C ASN A 150 13.21 -16.73 -6.22
N ASN A 151 12.02 -16.09 -6.19
CA ASN A 151 11.62 -15.13 -7.19
C ASN A 151 12.35 -13.79 -7.03
N LEU A 152 13.16 -13.42 -8.01
CA LEU A 152 13.95 -12.17 -8.01
C LEU A 152 13.05 -10.92 -7.98
N SER A 153 11.90 -10.95 -8.65
CA SER A 153 10.98 -9.80 -8.67
C SER A 153 10.37 -9.55 -7.28
N GLU A 154 10.03 -10.62 -6.54
CA GLU A 154 9.57 -10.53 -5.15
C GLU A 154 10.66 -9.98 -4.24
N ARG A 155 11.90 -10.46 -4.37
CA ARG A 155 13.02 -9.93 -3.59
C ARG A 155 13.26 -8.45 -3.87
N ASN A 156 13.29 -8.06 -5.16
CA ASN A 156 13.43 -6.66 -5.56
C ASN A 156 12.30 -5.77 -5.03
N PHE A 157 11.10 -6.30 -4.93
CA PHE A 157 9.96 -5.60 -4.33
C PHE A 157 10.20 -5.37 -2.82
N LEU A 158 10.60 -6.41 -2.08
CA LEU A 158 10.89 -6.32 -0.65
C LEU A 158 12.06 -5.38 -0.36
N LEU A 159 13.10 -5.41 -1.20
CA LEU A 159 14.29 -4.56 -1.07
C LEU A 159 13.97 -3.05 -1.19
N LYS A 160 12.82 -2.66 -1.73
CA LYS A 160 12.38 -1.25 -1.75
C LYS A 160 12.04 -0.71 -0.36
N ASN A 161 11.78 -1.58 0.61
CA ASN A 161 11.49 -1.21 2.00
C ASN A 161 12.75 -0.97 2.84
N LEU A 162 13.95 -1.27 2.31
CA LEU A 162 15.21 -0.96 2.97
C LEU A 162 15.57 0.52 2.73
N LYS A 163 15.64 1.24 3.84
CA LYS A 163 16.05 2.65 3.89
C LYS A 163 17.41 2.78 4.55
#